data_6936e8f471fb1af9547418718f26358a
#
_entry.id   6936e8f471fb1af9547418718f26358a
#
_cell.length_a   1.000
_cell.length_b   1.000
_cell.length_c   1.000
_cell.angle_alpha   90.00
_cell.angle_beta   90.00
_cell.angle_gamma   90.00
#
_symmetry.space_group_name_H-M   'P 1'
#
loop_
_entity.id
_entity.type
_entity.pdbx_description
1 polymer ?
#
loop_
_entity_poly.entity_id
_entity_poly.type
_entity_poly.pdbx_seq_one_letter_code
_entity_poly.pdbx_strand_id
1 'polypeptide(L)'
;MHRLIQASGCTIIHVDSMKPPTLVVLENWPQPHSASEAVVFANDSSLLLRYTTANDAIAIIKFPLVSIFKFGAPNNEALGGHPLCSKGLKWYSVHRVENSPWIEELEKQNSVHHRHDKQRFLENKMHYIFTFQDSCLECVAEEGKFWKPIINVFSTEEEATHAWKTNICA
;
A
#
# COMPACT_ATOMS: atom_id res chain seq x y z
N MET A 1 -5.85 65.78 10.65
CA MET A 1 -5.60 64.86 9.54
C MET A 1 -5.26 63.49 10.12
N HIS A 2 -6.23 62.61 10.30
CA HIS A 2 -5.98 61.22 10.79
C HIS A 2 -6.00 60.29 9.59
N ARG A 3 -4.84 59.66 9.33
CA ARG A 3 -4.70 58.62 8.33
C ARG A 3 -5.18 57.30 8.95
N LEU A 4 -6.27 56.76 8.44
CA LEU A 4 -6.68 55.36 8.69
C LEU A 4 -5.73 54.42 7.94
N ILE A 5 -5.06 53.58 8.68
CA ILE A 5 -4.30 52.44 8.14
C ILE A 5 -5.28 51.27 8.01
N GLN A 6 -5.66 50.91 6.79
CA GLN A 6 -6.38 49.67 6.51
C GLN A 6 -5.47 48.49 6.78
N ALA A 7 -5.83 47.63 7.73
CA ALA A 7 -5.20 46.35 7.94
C ALA A 7 -5.65 45.41 6.83
N SER A 8 -4.68 44.92 6.06
CA SER A 8 -4.86 43.88 5.05
C SER A 8 -5.37 42.60 5.73
N GLY A 9 -6.55 42.12 5.31
CA GLY A 9 -7.11 40.87 5.78
C GLY A 9 -6.20 39.68 5.45
N CYS A 10 -5.60 39.10 6.47
CA CYS A 10 -4.94 37.79 6.38
C CYS A 10 -6.01 36.72 6.25
N THR A 11 -6.23 36.22 5.05
CA THR A 11 -7.09 35.04 4.83
C THR A 11 -6.40 33.85 5.47
N ILE A 12 -6.90 33.42 6.62
CA ILE A 12 -6.48 32.16 7.24
C ILE A 12 -6.97 31.04 6.31
N ILE A 13 -6.07 30.50 5.50
CA ILE A 13 -6.33 29.27 4.77
C ILE A 13 -6.44 28.19 5.86
N HIS A 14 -7.65 27.70 6.10
CA HIS A 14 -7.85 26.46 6.85
C HIS A 14 -7.14 25.34 6.06
N VAL A 15 -5.92 25.02 6.47
CA VAL A 15 -5.30 23.77 6.10
C VAL A 15 -6.11 22.71 6.85
N ASP A 16 -6.95 22.01 6.12
CA ASP A 16 -7.66 20.83 6.63
C ASP A 16 -6.61 19.93 7.28
N SER A 17 -6.63 19.79 8.60
CA SER A 17 -5.59 19.07 9.33
C SER A 17 -5.74 17.60 9.01
N MET A 18 -4.90 17.13 8.08
CA MET A 18 -4.81 15.73 7.70
C MET A 18 -4.65 14.87 8.96
N LYS A 19 -5.50 13.87 9.10
CA LYS A 19 -5.34 12.90 10.18
C LYS A 19 -4.00 12.19 10.01
N PRO A 20 -3.25 11.95 11.09
CA PRO A 20 -1.97 11.25 10.99
C PRO A 20 -2.18 9.84 10.42
N PRO A 21 -1.21 9.32 9.65
CA PRO A 21 -1.28 7.96 9.14
C PRO A 21 -1.28 6.96 10.30
N THR A 22 -2.10 5.93 10.20
CA THR A 22 -2.21 4.83 11.15
C THR A 22 -2.02 3.50 10.44
N LEU A 23 -1.33 2.57 11.08
CA LEU A 23 -1.10 1.22 10.56
C LEU A 23 -2.05 0.23 11.24
N VAL A 24 -2.74 -0.54 10.43
CA VAL A 24 -3.59 -1.66 10.87
C VAL A 24 -2.96 -2.95 10.38
N VAL A 25 -2.59 -3.83 11.32
CA VAL A 25 -2.13 -5.18 10.96
C VAL A 25 -3.31 -5.99 10.44
N LEU A 26 -3.15 -6.58 9.26
CA LEU A 26 -4.17 -7.45 8.65
C LEU A 26 -3.95 -8.89 9.12
N GLU A 27 -4.31 -9.19 10.36
CA GLU A 27 -4.06 -10.48 11.00
C GLU A 27 -4.75 -11.68 10.33
N ASN A 28 -5.83 -11.43 9.59
CA ASN A 28 -6.51 -12.44 8.79
C ASN A 28 -5.86 -12.70 7.42
N TRP A 29 -4.81 -11.98 7.09
CA TRP A 29 -3.99 -12.23 5.89
C TRP A 29 -2.85 -13.17 6.24
N PRO A 30 -2.33 -13.95 5.26
CA PRO A 30 -1.17 -14.80 5.50
C PRO A 30 0.05 -13.94 5.85
N GLN A 31 0.54 -14.05 7.09
CA GLN A 31 1.70 -13.29 7.55
C GLN A 31 2.99 -13.89 6.97
N PRO A 32 3.98 -13.07 6.56
CA PRO A 32 5.25 -13.57 6.04
C PRO A 32 6.06 -14.35 7.08
N HIS A 33 6.70 -15.44 6.66
CA HIS A 33 7.72 -16.11 7.47
C HIS A 33 8.98 -15.25 7.58
N SER A 34 9.70 -15.34 8.69
CA SER A 34 10.90 -14.53 8.98
C SER A 34 12.06 -14.75 8.00
N ALA A 35 12.11 -15.88 7.30
CA ALA A 35 13.08 -16.17 6.25
C ALA A 35 12.45 -16.20 4.85
N SER A 36 11.28 -15.56 4.68
CA SER A 36 10.58 -15.57 3.41
C SER A 36 11.23 -14.66 2.38
N GLU A 37 11.53 -15.20 1.22
CA GLU A 37 11.80 -14.42 0.02
C GLU A 37 10.49 -14.06 -0.66
N ALA A 38 10.37 -12.79 -1.06
CA ALA A 38 9.22 -12.31 -1.78
C ALA A 38 9.51 -12.23 -3.29
N VAL A 39 8.56 -12.68 -4.10
CA VAL A 39 8.62 -12.54 -5.56
C VAL A 39 7.46 -11.67 -6.01
N VAL A 40 7.77 -10.63 -6.78
CA VAL A 40 6.78 -9.70 -7.34
C VAL A 40 6.79 -9.81 -8.86
N PHE A 41 5.61 -9.93 -9.43
CA PHE A 41 5.37 -9.76 -10.87
C PHE A 41 4.29 -8.71 -11.06
N ALA A 42 4.52 -7.74 -11.94
CA ALA A 42 3.56 -6.68 -12.21
C ALA A 42 3.49 -6.35 -13.70
N ASN A 43 2.32 -5.89 -14.12
CA ASN A 43 2.07 -5.26 -15.41
C ASN A 43 1.45 -3.87 -15.20
N ASP A 44 0.90 -3.25 -16.24
CA ASP A 44 0.38 -1.88 -16.20
C ASP A 44 -0.74 -1.66 -15.18
N SER A 45 -1.43 -2.71 -14.74
CA SER A 45 -2.58 -2.60 -13.85
C SER A 45 -2.57 -3.54 -12.66
N SER A 46 -1.96 -4.71 -12.77
CA SER A 46 -2.03 -5.74 -11.73
C SER A 46 -0.67 -6.06 -11.12
N LEU A 47 -0.70 -6.52 -9.87
CA LEU A 47 0.48 -6.99 -9.14
C LEU A 47 0.19 -8.34 -8.53
N LEU A 48 1.12 -9.28 -8.73
CA LEU A 48 1.18 -10.58 -8.09
C LEU A 48 2.33 -10.59 -7.09
N LEU A 49 2.04 -11.01 -5.88
CA LEU A 49 3.01 -11.20 -4.81
C LEU A 49 3.00 -12.66 -4.37
N ARG A 50 4.15 -13.31 -4.31
CA ARG A 50 4.33 -14.67 -3.80
C ARG A 50 5.36 -14.66 -2.69
N TYR A 51 5.08 -15.39 -1.59
CA TYR A 51 5.99 -15.53 -0.45
C TYR A 51 5.63 -16.76 0.41
N THR A 52 6.56 -17.21 1.26
CA THR A 52 6.31 -18.23 2.28
C THR A 52 5.68 -17.59 3.51
N THR A 53 4.62 -18.19 4.03
CA THR A 53 3.89 -17.70 5.20
C THR A 53 4.51 -18.21 6.50
N ALA A 54 4.15 -17.58 7.63
CA ALA A 54 4.59 -18.00 8.97
C ALA A 54 4.23 -19.46 9.34
N ASN A 55 3.32 -20.08 8.59
CA ASN A 55 2.90 -21.47 8.76
C ASN A 55 3.50 -22.40 7.68
N ASP A 56 4.59 -22.01 7.04
CA ASP A 56 5.31 -22.75 5.99
C ASP A 56 4.46 -23.04 4.73
N ALA A 57 3.32 -22.41 4.57
CA ALA A 57 2.54 -22.45 3.36
C ALA A 57 3.00 -21.35 2.37
N ILE A 58 2.54 -21.39 1.14
CA ILE A 58 2.91 -20.42 0.11
C ILE A 58 1.69 -19.55 -0.19
N ALA A 59 1.81 -18.26 0.05
CA ALA A 59 0.79 -17.29 -0.32
C ALA A 59 1.04 -16.72 -1.73
N ILE A 60 -0.03 -16.61 -2.50
CA ILE A 60 -0.07 -15.84 -3.74
C ILE A 60 -1.20 -14.84 -3.62
N ILE A 61 -0.84 -13.55 -3.66
CA ILE A 61 -1.78 -12.46 -3.58
C ILE A 61 -1.79 -11.72 -4.91
N LYS A 62 -2.97 -11.60 -5.51
CA LYS A 62 -3.19 -10.80 -6.72
C LYS A 62 -3.94 -9.53 -6.37
N PHE A 63 -3.36 -8.40 -6.69
CA PHE A 63 -4.02 -7.10 -6.70
C PHE A 63 -4.46 -6.81 -8.14
N PRO A 64 -5.76 -6.88 -8.46
CA PRO A 64 -6.24 -6.76 -9.83
C PRO A 64 -6.06 -5.37 -10.43
N LEU A 65 -6.02 -4.34 -9.58
CA LEU A 65 -5.83 -2.96 -10.00
C LEU A 65 -4.92 -2.22 -9.02
N VAL A 66 -3.69 -1.95 -9.45
CA VAL A 66 -2.65 -1.24 -8.68
C VAL A 66 -2.34 0.08 -9.36
N SER A 67 -2.34 1.15 -8.60
CA SER A 67 -1.97 2.49 -9.09
C SER A 67 -0.46 2.67 -9.11
N ILE A 68 0.23 2.15 -8.11
CA ILE A 68 1.69 2.26 -7.94
C ILE A 68 2.17 1.23 -6.93
N PHE A 69 3.41 0.81 -7.03
CA PHE A 69 4.07 -0.01 -6.02
C PHE A 69 5.56 0.34 -5.90
N LYS A 70 6.16 -0.03 -4.77
CA LYS A 70 7.60 -0.02 -4.49
C LYS A 70 7.98 -1.38 -3.92
N PHE A 71 9.05 -1.97 -4.42
CA PHE A 71 9.58 -3.24 -3.93
C PHE A 71 11.09 -3.19 -3.80
N GLY A 72 11.61 -3.67 -2.68
CA GLY A 72 13.05 -3.69 -2.35
C GLY A 72 13.32 -3.15 -0.95
N ALA A 73 14.34 -2.32 -0.80
CA ALA A 73 14.68 -1.73 0.50
C ALA A 73 13.51 -0.89 1.09
N PRO A 74 13.41 -0.82 2.45
CA PRO A 74 14.37 -1.36 3.43
C PRO A 74 14.22 -2.86 3.67
N ASN A 75 15.30 -3.50 4.12
CA ASN A 75 15.27 -4.82 4.74
C ASN A 75 14.85 -4.71 6.22
N ASN A 76 14.77 -5.84 6.95
CA ASN A 76 14.38 -5.87 8.35
C ASN A 76 15.33 -5.05 9.26
N GLU A 77 16.63 -5.05 9.00
CA GLU A 77 17.62 -4.31 9.81
C GLU A 77 17.49 -2.80 9.65
N ALA A 78 17.08 -2.34 8.46
CA ALA A 78 16.89 -0.93 8.13
C ALA A 78 15.43 -0.46 8.27
N LEU A 79 14.51 -1.32 8.69
CA LEU A 79 13.07 -0.98 8.80
C LEU A 79 12.82 0.19 9.75
N GLY A 80 13.70 0.40 10.72
CA GLY A 80 13.69 1.57 11.62
C GLY A 80 13.76 2.91 10.89
N GLY A 81 14.33 2.95 9.68
CA GLY A 81 14.38 4.12 8.81
C GLY A 81 13.12 4.35 7.96
N HIS A 82 12.17 3.43 7.99
CA HIS A 82 10.92 3.59 7.24
C HIS A 82 10.06 4.72 7.84
N PRO A 83 9.48 5.63 7.03
CA PRO A 83 8.70 6.78 7.52
C PRO A 83 7.55 6.40 8.45
N LEU A 84 7.00 5.21 8.30
CA LEU A 84 5.90 4.69 9.12
C LEU A 84 6.36 3.80 10.28
N CYS A 85 7.65 3.62 10.51
CA CYS A 85 8.15 2.78 11.60
C CYS A 85 7.62 3.24 12.96
N SER A 86 7.69 4.54 13.25
CA SER A 86 7.16 5.12 14.49
C SER A 86 5.64 5.07 14.62
N LYS A 87 4.92 4.63 13.58
CA LYS A 87 3.46 4.48 13.55
C LYS A 87 3.00 3.04 13.77
N GLY A 88 3.91 2.14 14.12
CA GLY A 88 3.60 0.75 14.45
C GLY A 88 3.85 -0.26 13.33
N LEU A 89 4.69 0.07 12.35
CA LEU A 89 5.14 -0.89 11.35
C LEU A 89 5.91 -2.03 12.04
N LYS A 90 5.45 -3.26 11.83
CA LYS A 90 6.04 -4.47 12.41
C LYS A 90 6.82 -5.24 11.36
N TRP A 91 7.80 -6.03 11.79
CA TRP A 91 8.52 -7.00 10.95
C TRP A 91 7.61 -8.18 10.58
N TYR A 92 7.85 -8.77 9.42
CA TYR A 92 7.17 -9.99 8.96
C TYR A 92 5.65 -9.91 9.08
N SER A 93 5.10 -8.79 8.62
CA SER A 93 3.69 -8.49 8.81
C SER A 93 3.08 -7.83 7.57
N VAL A 94 1.77 -7.99 7.46
CA VAL A 94 0.96 -7.32 6.44
C VAL A 94 0.16 -6.20 7.09
N HIS A 95 0.27 -5.00 6.54
CA HIS A 95 -0.39 -3.82 7.06
C HIS A 95 -1.24 -3.13 6.00
N ARG A 96 -2.29 -2.46 6.46
CA ARG A 96 -3.00 -1.41 5.75
C ARG A 96 -2.69 -0.07 6.40
N VAL A 97 -2.42 0.95 5.58
CA VAL A 97 -2.18 2.32 6.04
C VAL A 97 -3.46 3.13 5.87
N GLU A 98 -4.04 3.54 6.97
CA GLU A 98 -5.15 4.50 6.98
C GLU A 98 -4.62 5.92 6.98
N ASN A 99 -5.34 6.85 6.34
CA ASN A 99 -4.91 8.23 6.13
C ASN A 99 -3.52 8.30 5.47
N SER A 100 -3.33 7.50 4.42
CA SER A 100 -2.05 7.35 3.73
C SER A 100 -1.63 8.65 3.04
N PRO A 101 -0.47 9.24 3.42
CA PRO A 101 0.04 10.42 2.73
C PRO A 101 0.42 10.13 1.28
N TRP A 102 0.76 8.88 0.95
CA TRP A 102 1.05 8.48 -0.42
C TRP A 102 -0.20 8.48 -1.31
N ILE A 103 -1.35 8.05 -0.79
CA ILE A 103 -2.62 8.14 -1.53
C ILE A 103 -3.00 9.61 -1.79
N GLU A 104 -2.76 10.50 -0.81
CA GLU A 104 -3.02 11.94 -0.98
C GLU A 104 -2.06 12.59 -1.99
N GLU A 105 -0.81 12.15 -2.02
CA GLU A 105 0.14 12.58 -3.05
C GLU A 105 -0.33 12.17 -4.45
N LEU A 106 -0.77 10.92 -4.61
CA LEU A 106 -1.33 10.41 -5.87
C LEU A 106 -2.60 11.17 -6.28
N GLU A 107 -3.45 11.52 -5.31
CA GLU A 107 -4.65 12.35 -5.56
C GLU A 107 -4.26 13.70 -6.13
N LYS A 108 -3.29 14.39 -5.51
CA LYS A 108 -2.78 15.68 -6.00
C LYS A 108 -2.20 15.57 -7.42
N GLN A 109 -1.44 14.52 -7.70
CA GLN A 109 -0.91 14.27 -9.04
C GLN A 109 -2.03 14.06 -10.05
N ASN A 110 -3.08 13.30 -9.68
CA ASN A 110 -4.22 13.04 -10.55
C ASN A 110 -5.16 14.24 -10.71
N SER A 111 -5.07 15.26 -9.86
CA SER A 111 -5.96 16.45 -9.85
C SER A 111 -5.90 17.27 -11.13
N VAL A 112 -4.83 17.13 -11.93
CA VAL A 112 -4.70 17.78 -13.26
C VAL A 112 -5.63 17.18 -14.31
N HIS A 113 -6.20 16.01 -14.06
CA HIS A 113 -7.10 15.36 -15.00
C HIS A 113 -8.46 16.09 -15.03
N HIS A 114 -8.94 16.44 -16.22
CA HIS A 114 -10.15 17.26 -16.41
C HIS A 114 -11.46 16.66 -15.87
N ARG A 115 -11.50 15.35 -15.61
CA ARG A 115 -12.61 14.62 -14.98
C ARG A 115 -12.26 14.14 -13.60
N HIS A 116 -11.28 14.78 -12.94
CA HIS A 116 -10.87 14.39 -11.61
C HIS A 116 -12.02 14.59 -10.61
N ASP A 117 -12.24 13.57 -9.78
CA ASP A 117 -13.16 13.59 -8.64
C ASP A 117 -12.37 13.08 -7.43
N LYS A 118 -12.06 13.98 -6.54
CA LYS A 118 -11.24 13.71 -5.35
C LYS A 118 -11.87 12.66 -4.45
N GLN A 119 -13.17 12.76 -4.18
CA GLN A 119 -13.86 11.82 -3.30
C GLN A 119 -13.81 10.41 -3.88
N ARG A 120 -14.17 10.26 -5.13
CA ARG A 120 -14.13 8.99 -5.85
C ARG A 120 -12.72 8.40 -5.92
N PHE A 121 -11.70 9.26 -6.09
CA PHE A 121 -10.30 8.83 -6.14
C PHE A 121 -9.86 8.23 -4.81
N LEU A 122 -10.21 8.87 -3.69
CA LEU A 122 -9.79 8.45 -2.35
C LEU A 122 -10.58 7.25 -1.81
N GLU A 123 -11.84 7.12 -2.20
CA GLU A 123 -12.81 6.17 -1.61
C GLU A 123 -12.39 4.71 -1.76
N ASN A 124 -11.72 4.35 -2.86
CA ASN A 124 -11.42 2.96 -3.21
C ASN A 124 -9.92 2.63 -3.17
N LYS A 125 -9.06 3.56 -2.80
CA LYS A 125 -7.62 3.29 -2.74
C LYS A 125 -7.18 2.86 -1.36
N MET A 126 -6.45 1.74 -1.33
CA MET A 126 -5.86 1.19 -0.11
C MET A 126 -4.36 1.10 -0.27
N HIS A 127 -3.64 1.52 0.74
CA HIS A 127 -2.20 1.40 0.81
C HIS A 127 -1.84 0.19 1.67
N TYR A 128 -1.17 -0.79 1.08
CA TYR A 128 -0.68 -2.00 1.72
C TYR A 128 0.81 -1.98 1.88
N ILE A 129 1.30 -2.54 3.00
CA ILE A 129 2.73 -2.75 3.27
C ILE A 129 2.94 -4.20 3.70
N PHE A 130 3.89 -4.87 3.06
CA PHE A 130 4.37 -6.19 3.42
C PHE A 130 5.84 -6.07 3.79
N THR A 131 6.21 -6.53 4.97
CA THR A 131 7.59 -6.51 5.45
C THR A 131 8.17 -7.92 5.45
N PHE A 132 9.28 -8.10 4.75
CA PHE A 132 10.03 -9.35 4.63
C PHE A 132 11.41 -9.20 5.27
N GLN A 133 12.23 -10.25 5.25
CA GLN A 133 13.59 -10.18 5.76
C GLN A 133 14.45 -9.19 4.98
N ASP A 134 14.51 -9.35 3.67
CA ASP A 134 15.45 -8.62 2.81
C ASP A 134 14.76 -7.52 1.97
N SER A 135 13.45 -7.37 2.12
CA SER A 135 12.68 -6.41 1.33
C SER A 135 11.40 -5.95 2.01
N CYS A 136 10.84 -4.89 1.46
CA CYS A 136 9.52 -4.39 1.77
C CYS A 136 8.75 -4.20 0.44
N LEU A 137 7.49 -4.57 0.41
CA LEU A 137 6.57 -4.21 -0.66
C LEU A 137 5.57 -3.20 -0.12
N GLU A 138 5.50 -2.04 -0.76
CA GLU A 138 4.39 -1.11 -0.60
C GLU A 138 3.61 -1.03 -1.91
N CYS A 139 2.28 -1.04 -1.85
CA CYS A 139 1.45 -0.78 -3.02
C CYS A 139 0.19 -0.01 -2.67
N VAL A 140 -0.26 0.82 -3.61
CA VAL A 140 -1.58 1.46 -3.57
C VAL A 140 -2.45 0.76 -4.61
N ALA A 141 -3.44 0.01 -4.12
CA ALA A 141 -4.36 -0.75 -4.94
C ALA A 141 -5.80 -0.26 -4.77
N GLU A 142 -6.66 -0.53 -5.74
CA GLU A 142 -8.09 -0.28 -5.60
C GLU A 142 -8.76 -1.46 -4.89
N GLU A 143 -9.63 -1.14 -3.92
CA GLU A 143 -10.44 -2.09 -3.18
C GLU A 143 -11.91 -1.69 -3.25
N GLY A 144 -12.55 -2.06 -4.33
CA GLY A 144 -13.97 -1.83 -4.55
C GLY A 144 -14.73 -3.13 -4.74
N LYS A 145 -15.97 -3.02 -5.17
CA LYS A 145 -16.86 -4.18 -5.41
C LYS A 145 -16.25 -5.22 -6.36
N PHE A 146 -15.43 -4.78 -7.34
CA PHE A 146 -14.88 -5.63 -8.41
C PHE A 146 -13.36 -5.82 -8.32
N TRP A 147 -12.66 -5.09 -7.44
CA TRP A 147 -11.19 -5.00 -7.43
C TRP A 147 -10.60 -5.37 -6.08
N LYS A 148 -11.12 -6.43 -5.45
CA LYS A 148 -10.56 -6.90 -4.17
C LYS A 148 -9.29 -7.71 -4.40
N PRO A 149 -8.32 -7.61 -3.50
CA PRO A 149 -7.18 -8.53 -3.48
C PRO A 149 -7.65 -9.99 -3.43
N ILE A 150 -7.07 -10.84 -4.26
CA ILE A 150 -7.34 -12.28 -4.30
C ILE A 150 -6.20 -12.97 -3.59
N ILE A 151 -6.52 -13.65 -2.49
CA ILE A 151 -5.55 -14.32 -1.62
C ILE A 151 -5.72 -15.82 -1.75
N ASN A 152 -4.69 -16.51 -2.20
CA ASN A 152 -4.63 -17.96 -2.26
C ASN A 152 -3.45 -18.44 -1.43
N VAL A 153 -3.65 -19.51 -0.67
CA VAL A 153 -2.62 -20.15 0.14
C VAL A 153 -2.53 -21.63 -0.26
N PHE A 154 -1.33 -22.09 -0.52
CA PHE A 154 -1.03 -23.43 -1.02
C PHE A 154 -0.13 -24.15 -0.03
N SER A 155 -0.40 -25.44 0.18
CA SER A 155 0.39 -26.28 1.08
C SER A 155 1.65 -26.87 0.40
N THR A 156 1.71 -26.86 -0.94
CA THR A 156 2.82 -27.43 -1.70
C THR A 156 3.37 -26.43 -2.71
N GLU A 157 4.67 -26.58 -2.99
CA GLU A 157 5.40 -25.80 -4.00
C GLU A 157 4.85 -26.04 -5.42
N GLU A 158 4.43 -27.27 -5.72
CA GLU A 158 3.91 -27.64 -7.02
C GLU A 158 2.60 -26.91 -7.33
N GLU A 159 1.63 -26.93 -6.40
CA GLU A 159 0.36 -26.20 -6.53
C GLU A 159 0.57 -24.71 -6.67
N ALA A 160 1.42 -24.12 -5.82
CA ALA A 160 1.74 -22.71 -5.85
C ALA A 160 2.40 -22.31 -7.17
N THR A 161 3.34 -23.12 -7.68
CA THR A 161 4.02 -22.85 -8.95
C THR A 161 3.06 -22.93 -10.12
N HIS A 162 2.15 -23.90 -10.14
CA HIS A 162 1.12 -23.99 -11.17
C HIS A 162 0.21 -22.76 -11.17
N ALA A 163 -0.30 -22.38 -9.99
CA ALA A 163 -1.14 -21.21 -9.81
C ALA A 163 -0.42 -19.91 -10.20
N TRP A 164 0.87 -19.77 -9.85
CA TRP A 164 1.70 -18.63 -10.21
C TRP A 164 1.80 -18.45 -11.73
N LYS A 165 2.17 -19.53 -12.44
CA LYS A 165 2.27 -19.52 -13.91
C LYS A 165 0.94 -19.17 -14.58
N THR A 166 -0.15 -19.74 -14.10
CA THR A 166 -1.50 -19.47 -14.64
C THR A 166 -1.88 -17.98 -14.47
N ASN A 167 -1.56 -17.37 -13.34
CA ASN A 167 -1.86 -15.96 -13.10
C ASN A 167 -1.00 -14.98 -13.89
N ILE A 168 0.23 -15.36 -14.25
CA ILE A 168 1.12 -14.54 -15.10
C ILE A 168 0.64 -14.55 -16.55
N CYS A 169 0.10 -15.68 -17.01
CA CYS A 169 -0.35 -15.84 -18.41
C CYS A 169 -1.79 -15.37 -18.66
N ALA A 170 -2.53 -15.01 -17.60
CA ALA A 170 -3.92 -14.53 -17.67
C ALA A 170 -4.00 -13.00 -17.63
#